data_1f534c5e678c5021cd2699d3c70986cc
#
_entry.id   1f534c5e678c5021cd2699d3c70986cc
#
_cell.length_a   1.000
_cell.length_b   1.000
_cell.length_c   1.000
_cell.angle_alpha   90.00
_cell.angle_beta   90.00
_cell.angle_gamma   90.00
#
_symmetry.space_group_name_H-M   'P 1'
#
loop_
_entity.id
_entity.type
_entity.pdbx_description
1 polymer ?
#
loop_
_entity_poly.entity_id
_entity_poly.type
_entity_poly.pdbx_seq_one_letter_code
_entity_poly.pdbx_strand_id
1 'polypeptide(L)'
;MIAAPADLASLIKAQAYGLGFDLVGVTTLGPAETAPDFDEWLSHGYAGEMDYLQRGAEKRRDTRLPFPGAVSAIVVGLNYGGTAPNGPVARYARGDDYHDVMCKRLESLHGWLEQEAGRAVRGKSYVDTGPILERDFARRAGLGWFGKNTNLINPDLGSFFFIGALLVDLELEADAPFEVERCGSCTRCLEACPTSAFVEPGVLDATRCISYLTIEAKGEIPGEFREAVGDLLYGCDVCQSVCPWNARFGQELREAGFQPREAIAGRDARTLAREILAMDEAAFRTSFKGSAMKRAKRRGLARNAAVVLGNVGDHTDEPALVVALEHDEGIVREHAAWALGQIRRTGPPTLE
;
A
#
# COMPACT_ATOMS: atom_id res chain seq x y z
N MET A 1 -3.31 -40.85 -5.80
CA MET A 1 -2.21 -40.50 -6.74
C MET A 1 -2.11 -38.98 -6.70
N ILE A 2 -0.94 -38.43 -6.43
CA ILE A 2 -0.74 -36.98 -6.50
C ILE A 2 -0.91 -36.55 -7.95
N ALA A 3 -1.70 -35.53 -8.23
CA ALA A 3 -1.88 -34.99 -9.58
C ALA A 3 -0.51 -34.57 -10.17
N ALA A 4 -0.37 -34.60 -11.48
CA ALA A 4 0.84 -34.10 -12.14
C ALA A 4 1.02 -32.59 -11.81
N PRO A 5 2.26 -32.05 -11.78
CA PRO A 5 2.52 -30.64 -11.43
C PRO A 5 1.70 -29.63 -12.24
N ALA A 6 1.45 -29.86 -13.51
CA ALA A 6 0.60 -29.04 -14.38
C ALA A 6 -0.88 -29.10 -13.97
N ASP A 7 -1.39 -30.29 -13.67
CA ASP A 7 -2.78 -30.48 -13.24
C ASP A 7 -3.01 -29.82 -11.89
N LEU A 8 -2.04 -29.97 -10.97
CA LEU A 8 -2.12 -29.37 -9.64
C LEU A 8 -2.07 -27.84 -9.70
N ALA A 9 -1.23 -27.23 -10.55
CA ALA A 9 -1.19 -25.80 -10.75
C ALA A 9 -2.55 -25.25 -11.25
N SER A 10 -3.20 -25.96 -12.18
CA SER A 10 -4.53 -25.61 -12.68
C SER A 10 -5.60 -25.69 -11.59
N LEU A 11 -5.57 -26.74 -10.76
CA LEU A 11 -6.50 -26.91 -9.64
C LEU A 11 -6.31 -25.83 -8.57
N ILE A 12 -5.05 -25.47 -8.25
CA ILE A 12 -4.72 -24.37 -7.34
C ILE A 12 -5.32 -23.06 -7.82
N LYS A 13 -5.20 -22.75 -9.12
CA LYS A 13 -5.76 -21.53 -9.70
C LYS A 13 -7.29 -21.51 -9.59
N ALA A 14 -7.94 -22.63 -9.93
CA ALA A 14 -9.38 -22.74 -9.79
C ALA A 14 -9.84 -22.54 -8.33
N GLN A 15 -9.14 -23.15 -7.38
CA GLN A 15 -9.43 -23.00 -5.95
C GLN A 15 -9.19 -21.56 -5.46
N ALA A 16 -8.10 -20.92 -5.87
CA ALA A 16 -7.81 -19.54 -5.51
C ALA A 16 -8.89 -18.57 -6.01
N TYR A 17 -9.35 -18.74 -7.25
CA TYR A 17 -10.51 -17.99 -7.76
C TYR A 17 -11.78 -18.30 -6.97
N GLY A 18 -12.02 -19.55 -6.59
CA GLY A 18 -13.14 -19.96 -5.73
C GLY A 18 -13.09 -19.35 -4.34
N LEU A 19 -11.90 -19.06 -3.81
CA LEU A 19 -11.69 -18.34 -2.56
C LEU A 19 -11.81 -16.82 -2.72
N GLY A 20 -12.08 -16.32 -3.93
CA GLY A 20 -12.35 -14.92 -4.22
C GLY A 20 -11.09 -14.07 -4.47
N PHE A 21 -9.96 -14.67 -4.82
CA PHE A 21 -8.85 -13.92 -5.40
C PHE A 21 -9.19 -13.53 -6.84
N ASP A 22 -8.72 -12.35 -7.28
CA ASP A 22 -8.96 -11.86 -8.63
C ASP A 22 -7.85 -12.26 -9.62
N LEU A 23 -6.64 -12.49 -9.11
CA LEU A 23 -5.49 -12.93 -9.88
C LEU A 23 -4.79 -14.08 -9.17
N VAL A 24 -4.24 -15.02 -9.94
CA VAL A 24 -3.41 -16.10 -9.42
C VAL A 24 -2.41 -16.57 -10.47
N GLY A 25 -1.20 -16.83 -10.04
CA GLY A 25 -0.15 -17.42 -10.86
C GLY A 25 0.86 -18.17 -10.00
N VAL A 26 1.71 -18.94 -10.63
CA VAL A 26 2.73 -19.75 -9.99
C VAL A 26 4.11 -19.34 -10.51
N THR A 27 5.11 -19.27 -9.64
CA THR A 27 6.51 -19.08 -10.02
C THR A 27 7.45 -19.94 -9.20
N THR A 28 8.63 -20.21 -9.72
CA THR A 28 9.70 -20.87 -8.99
C THR A 28 10.41 -19.92 -8.04
N LEU A 29 11.10 -20.47 -7.03
CA LEU A 29 11.96 -19.71 -6.13
C LEU A 29 13.40 -19.65 -6.65
N GLY A 30 14.10 -18.57 -6.33
CA GLY A 30 15.47 -18.31 -6.76
C GLY A 30 15.90 -16.87 -6.46
N PRO A 31 17.01 -16.41 -7.01
CA PRO A 31 17.37 -14.99 -6.96
C PRO A 31 16.23 -14.14 -7.54
N ALA A 32 15.88 -13.06 -6.85
CA ALA A 32 14.87 -12.13 -7.34
C ALA A 32 15.46 -11.34 -8.53
N GLU A 33 14.70 -11.23 -9.62
CA GLU A 33 15.18 -10.57 -10.84
C GLU A 33 15.39 -9.06 -10.63
N THR A 34 14.59 -8.44 -9.75
CA THR A 34 14.70 -7.02 -9.40
C THR A 34 15.61 -6.75 -8.19
N ALA A 35 16.40 -7.74 -7.75
CA ALA A 35 17.31 -7.55 -6.63
C ALA A 35 18.40 -6.48 -6.90
N PRO A 36 19.01 -6.39 -8.10
CA PRO A 36 19.96 -5.32 -8.39
C PRO A 36 19.35 -3.92 -8.29
N ASP A 37 18.15 -3.72 -8.84
CA ASP A 37 17.44 -2.44 -8.78
C ASP A 37 17.09 -2.07 -7.33
N PHE A 38 16.69 -3.06 -6.52
CA PHE A 38 16.42 -2.87 -5.10
C PHE A 38 17.67 -2.44 -4.33
N ASP A 39 18.84 -3.04 -4.61
CA ASP A 39 20.09 -2.70 -3.97
C ASP A 39 20.57 -1.29 -4.37
N GLU A 40 20.44 -0.93 -5.63
CA GLU A 40 20.74 0.42 -6.13
C GLU A 40 19.83 1.45 -5.45
N TRP A 41 18.52 1.17 -5.38
CA TRP A 41 17.53 2.02 -4.71
C TRP A 41 17.86 2.23 -3.22
N LEU A 42 18.28 1.17 -2.51
CA LEU A 42 18.75 1.28 -1.12
C LEU A 42 20.01 2.12 -1.00
N SER A 43 20.95 1.98 -1.94
CA SER A 43 22.23 2.71 -1.93
C SER A 43 22.05 4.22 -2.09
N HIS A 44 21.01 4.65 -2.79
CA HIS A 44 20.63 6.05 -2.93
C HIS A 44 19.90 6.63 -1.69
N GLY A 45 19.61 5.82 -0.68
CA GLY A 45 18.90 6.26 0.52
C GLY A 45 17.39 6.51 0.30
N TYR A 46 16.83 6.09 -0.81
CA TYR A 46 15.42 6.31 -1.16
C TYR A 46 14.44 5.61 -0.24
N ALA A 47 14.91 4.67 0.59
CA ALA A 47 14.10 4.01 1.61
C ALA A 47 13.73 4.90 2.80
N GLY A 48 14.43 6.03 3.02
CA GLY A 48 14.21 6.86 4.19
C GLY A 48 14.34 6.07 5.50
N GLU A 49 13.38 6.22 6.40
CA GLU A 49 13.37 5.56 7.73
C GLU A 49 12.88 4.10 7.71
N MET A 50 12.70 3.49 6.54
CA MET A 50 12.25 2.09 6.41
C MET A 50 13.41 1.10 6.60
N ASP A 51 14.10 1.17 7.74
CA ASP A 51 15.27 0.34 8.08
C ASP A 51 15.03 -1.17 7.94
N TYR A 52 13.76 -1.60 8.03
CA TYR A 52 13.40 -3.01 7.86
C TYR A 52 13.67 -3.53 6.44
N LEU A 53 13.74 -2.65 5.45
CA LEU A 53 14.11 -3.01 4.08
C LEU A 53 15.59 -3.37 4.03
N GLN A 54 16.46 -2.56 4.62
CA GLN A 54 17.89 -2.82 4.71
C GLN A 54 18.18 -4.09 5.53
N ARG A 55 17.55 -4.23 6.72
CA ARG A 55 17.72 -5.42 7.57
C ARG A 55 17.27 -6.72 6.90
N GLY A 56 16.29 -6.66 6.03
CA GLY A 56 15.76 -7.81 5.29
C GLY A 56 16.30 -7.96 3.87
N ALA A 57 17.31 -7.18 3.46
CA ALA A 57 17.77 -7.13 2.07
C ALA A 57 18.28 -8.48 1.55
N GLU A 58 19.08 -9.20 2.33
CA GLU A 58 19.58 -10.52 1.96
C GLU A 58 18.45 -11.50 1.57
N LYS A 59 17.41 -11.57 2.42
CA LYS A 59 16.25 -12.44 2.15
C LYS A 59 15.43 -11.98 0.95
N ARG A 60 15.43 -10.69 0.63
CA ARG A 60 14.75 -10.15 -0.55
C ARG A 60 15.50 -10.46 -1.85
N ARG A 61 16.83 -10.57 -1.79
CA ARG A 61 17.65 -10.91 -2.97
C ARG A 61 17.46 -12.37 -3.41
N ASP A 62 17.19 -13.27 -2.47
CA ASP A 62 16.98 -14.69 -2.78
C ASP A 62 15.71 -15.20 -2.09
N THR A 63 14.72 -15.48 -2.91
CA THR A 63 13.38 -15.87 -2.46
C THR A 63 13.32 -17.23 -1.77
N ARG A 64 14.41 -18.01 -1.79
CA ARG A 64 14.54 -19.27 -1.05
C ARG A 64 14.85 -19.08 0.43
N LEU A 65 15.45 -17.93 0.79
CA LEU A 65 15.91 -17.65 2.17
C LEU A 65 14.77 -17.38 3.16
N PRO A 66 13.67 -16.68 2.80
CA PRO A 66 12.54 -16.43 3.71
C PRO A 66 11.90 -17.69 4.26
N PHE A 67 11.84 -18.75 3.46
CA PHE A 67 11.29 -20.05 3.85
C PHE A 67 12.10 -21.22 3.26
N PRO A 68 13.19 -21.66 3.94
CA PRO A 68 14.06 -22.73 3.43
C PRO A 68 13.33 -24.03 3.19
N GLY A 69 13.56 -24.62 2.02
CA GLY A 69 12.92 -25.86 1.56
C GLY A 69 11.66 -25.64 0.73
N ALA A 70 11.17 -24.43 0.59
CA ALA A 70 10.19 -24.12 -0.44
C ALA A 70 10.85 -24.11 -1.82
N VAL A 71 10.07 -24.50 -2.85
CA VAL A 71 10.54 -24.60 -4.25
C VAL A 71 9.64 -23.84 -5.22
N SER A 72 8.37 -23.60 -4.86
CA SER A 72 7.41 -22.84 -5.66
C SER A 72 6.71 -21.77 -4.82
N ALA A 73 6.21 -20.73 -5.49
CA ALA A 73 5.33 -19.74 -4.90
C ALA A 73 4.02 -19.65 -5.70
N ILE A 74 2.90 -19.71 -4.99
CA ILE A 74 1.57 -19.38 -5.50
C ILE A 74 1.36 -17.92 -5.18
N VAL A 75 1.24 -17.08 -6.22
CA VAL A 75 1.10 -15.62 -6.10
C VAL A 75 -0.32 -15.25 -6.44
N VAL A 76 -0.93 -14.44 -5.58
CA VAL A 76 -2.34 -14.05 -5.71
C VAL A 76 -2.48 -12.53 -5.72
N GLY A 77 -3.55 -12.04 -6.38
CA GLY A 77 -3.96 -10.66 -6.33
C GLY A 77 -5.41 -10.53 -5.87
N LEU A 78 -5.69 -9.49 -5.06
CA LEU A 78 -7.04 -9.19 -4.57
C LEU A 78 -7.36 -7.73 -4.78
N ASN A 79 -8.41 -7.44 -5.55
CA ASN A 79 -8.83 -6.08 -5.91
C ASN A 79 -9.30 -5.28 -4.68
N TYR A 80 -8.78 -4.05 -4.53
CA TYR A 80 -9.26 -3.06 -3.57
C TYR A 80 -9.70 -1.74 -4.23
N GLY A 81 -9.72 -1.69 -5.56
CA GLY A 81 -9.98 -0.49 -6.34
C GLY A 81 -11.39 0.07 -6.17
N GLY A 82 -12.24 -0.25 -7.11
CA GLY A 82 -13.61 0.29 -7.21
C GLY A 82 -13.68 1.65 -7.91
N THR A 83 -14.91 2.10 -8.13
CA THR A 83 -15.25 3.34 -8.83
C THR A 83 -15.39 4.55 -7.90
N ALA A 84 -15.26 4.34 -6.58
CA ALA A 84 -15.34 5.42 -5.61
C ALA A 84 -14.29 6.51 -5.89
N PRO A 85 -14.61 7.80 -5.69
CA PRO A 85 -13.66 8.88 -5.90
C PRO A 85 -12.45 8.78 -4.97
N ASN A 86 -11.38 9.51 -5.32
CA ASN A 86 -10.29 9.74 -4.38
C ASN A 86 -10.83 10.46 -3.15
N GLY A 87 -10.16 10.28 -2.03
CA GLY A 87 -10.51 10.92 -0.77
C GLY A 87 -9.27 11.07 0.11
N PRO A 88 -9.44 11.56 1.33
CA PRO A 88 -8.32 11.87 2.23
C PRO A 88 -7.53 10.63 2.67
N VAL A 89 -8.07 9.44 2.49
CA VAL A 89 -7.43 8.16 2.80
C VAL A 89 -7.27 7.36 1.51
N ALA A 90 -6.07 6.85 1.26
CA ALA A 90 -5.79 5.98 0.13
C ALA A 90 -6.70 4.73 0.17
N ARG A 91 -7.16 4.28 -0.99
CA ARG A 91 -8.17 3.22 -1.13
C ARG A 91 -7.84 1.96 -0.35
N TYR A 92 -6.56 1.55 -0.37
CA TYR A 92 -6.10 0.34 0.29
C TYR A 92 -6.32 0.32 1.81
N ALA A 93 -6.44 1.48 2.43
CA ALA A 93 -6.54 1.63 3.89
C ALA A 93 -7.94 2.02 4.39
N ARG A 94 -8.93 2.10 3.50
CA ARG A 94 -10.29 2.55 3.87
C ARG A 94 -11.08 1.51 4.66
N GLY A 95 -10.86 0.23 4.39
CA GLY A 95 -11.57 -0.90 5.00
C GLY A 95 -10.80 -1.61 6.11
N ASP A 96 -11.06 -2.90 6.22
CA ASP A 96 -10.36 -3.80 7.11
C ASP A 96 -8.90 -3.98 6.68
N ASP A 97 -8.08 -4.44 7.62
CA ASP A 97 -6.68 -4.71 7.37
C ASP A 97 -6.53 -5.84 6.34
N TYR A 98 -5.99 -5.50 5.17
CA TYR A 98 -5.83 -6.44 4.07
C TYR A 98 -4.91 -7.63 4.41
N HIS A 99 -3.99 -7.46 5.35
CA HIS A 99 -3.18 -8.56 5.84
C HIS A 99 -4.05 -9.66 6.41
N ASP A 100 -5.02 -9.31 7.27
CA ASP A 100 -5.92 -10.26 7.91
C ASP A 100 -6.84 -10.94 6.87
N VAL A 101 -7.37 -10.18 5.91
CA VAL A 101 -8.26 -10.69 4.86
C VAL A 101 -7.52 -11.68 3.96
N MET A 102 -6.36 -11.29 3.45
CA MET A 102 -5.58 -12.12 2.53
C MET A 102 -4.95 -13.33 3.21
N CYS A 103 -4.39 -13.16 4.43
CA CYS A 103 -3.80 -14.27 5.16
C CYS A 103 -4.81 -15.38 5.43
N LYS A 104 -6.04 -15.05 5.86
CA LYS A 104 -7.11 -16.06 6.05
C LYS A 104 -7.42 -16.85 4.78
N ARG A 105 -7.47 -16.19 3.62
CA ARG A 105 -7.70 -16.86 2.34
C ARG A 105 -6.52 -17.73 1.90
N LEU A 106 -5.29 -17.25 2.12
CA LEU A 106 -4.07 -18.03 1.85
C LEU A 106 -3.97 -19.24 2.77
N GLU A 107 -4.37 -19.13 4.04
CA GLU A 107 -4.48 -20.25 4.97
C GLU A 107 -5.50 -21.29 4.49
N SER A 108 -6.66 -20.83 4.00
CA SER A 108 -7.68 -21.72 3.41
C SER A 108 -7.18 -22.42 2.15
N LEU A 109 -6.44 -21.69 1.29
CA LEU A 109 -5.81 -22.28 0.10
C LEU A 109 -4.75 -23.33 0.48
N HIS A 110 -3.95 -23.02 1.50
CA HIS A 110 -2.92 -23.95 2.00
C HIS A 110 -3.54 -25.24 2.57
N GLY A 111 -4.57 -25.11 3.43
CA GLY A 111 -5.27 -26.29 3.97
C GLY A 111 -5.94 -27.16 2.90
N TRP A 112 -6.52 -26.52 1.86
CA TRP A 112 -7.04 -27.24 0.70
C TRP A 112 -5.91 -27.96 -0.07
N LEU A 113 -4.76 -27.29 -0.25
CA LEU A 113 -3.61 -27.86 -0.95
C LEU A 113 -3.05 -29.12 -0.26
N GLU A 114 -3.02 -29.15 1.08
CA GLU A 114 -2.63 -30.33 1.84
C GLU A 114 -3.58 -31.53 1.60
N GLN A 115 -4.89 -31.24 1.53
CA GLN A 115 -5.90 -32.25 1.23
C GLN A 115 -5.73 -32.80 -0.19
N GLU A 116 -5.56 -31.93 -1.18
CA GLU A 116 -5.38 -32.32 -2.58
C GLU A 116 -4.06 -33.08 -2.81
N ALA A 117 -2.99 -32.66 -2.15
CA ALA A 117 -1.68 -33.34 -2.19
C ALA A 117 -1.67 -34.70 -1.44
N GLY A 118 -2.67 -34.97 -0.60
CA GLY A 118 -2.73 -36.18 0.22
C GLY A 118 -1.58 -36.32 1.23
N ARG A 119 -0.90 -35.22 1.55
CA ARG A 119 0.19 -35.12 2.51
C ARG A 119 0.28 -33.75 3.13
N ALA A 120 0.95 -33.63 4.27
CA ALA A 120 1.33 -32.32 4.79
C ALA A 120 2.23 -31.56 3.79
N VAL A 121 1.90 -30.30 3.56
CA VAL A 121 2.65 -29.37 2.70
C VAL A 121 3.25 -28.28 3.57
N ARG A 122 4.57 -28.19 3.58
CA ARG A 122 5.20 -27.06 4.25
C ARG A 122 4.93 -25.79 3.46
N GLY A 123 4.27 -24.83 4.09
CA GLY A 123 3.89 -23.57 3.44
C GLY A 123 4.09 -22.35 4.33
N LYS A 124 4.33 -21.20 3.71
CA LYS A 124 4.44 -19.92 4.39
C LYS A 124 3.82 -18.82 3.55
N SER A 125 2.79 -18.17 4.11
CA SER A 125 2.14 -17.03 3.49
C SER A 125 2.86 -15.73 3.81
N TYR A 126 2.93 -14.84 2.84
CA TYR A 126 3.40 -13.47 2.96
C TYR A 126 2.42 -12.52 2.28
N VAL A 127 2.10 -11.44 2.98
CA VAL A 127 1.32 -10.32 2.47
C VAL A 127 1.99 -9.07 3.01
N ASP A 128 2.71 -8.31 2.19
CA ASP A 128 3.42 -7.06 2.49
C ASP A 128 4.47 -7.13 3.63
N THR A 129 4.20 -7.85 4.70
CA THR A 129 5.08 -7.90 5.89
C THR A 129 6.25 -8.88 5.77
N GLY A 130 6.37 -9.60 4.68
CA GLY A 130 7.44 -10.56 4.44
C GLY A 130 8.73 -9.93 3.91
N PRO A 131 9.90 -10.57 4.14
CA PRO A 131 11.16 -10.13 3.53
C PRO A 131 11.28 -10.69 2.10
N ILE A 132 10.30 -10.41 1.24
CA ILE A 132 10.24 -10.79 -0.16
C ILE A 132 9.97 -9.55 -1.03
N LEU A 133 10.20 -9.65 -2.32
CA LEU A 133 9.85 -8.63 -3.33
C LEU A 133 8.55 -9.09 -4.03
N GLU A 134 7.38 -8.79 -3.44
CA GLU A 134 6.09 -9.31 -3.88
C GLU A 134 5.80 -8.97 -5.35
N ARG A 135 6.17 -7.78 -5.80
CA ARG A 135 5.97 -7.36 -7.19
C ARG A 135 6.85 -8.15 -8.17
N ASP A 136 8.08 -8.53 -7.77
CA ASP A 136 8.94 -9.42 -8.54
C ASP A 136 8.29 -10.80 -8.71
N PHE A 137 7.80 -11.38 -7.61
CA PHE A 137 7.04 -12.62 -7.66
C PHE A 137 5.83 -12.53 -8.60
N ALA A 138 5.04 -11.47 -8.47
CA ALA A 138 3.83 -11.29 -9.24
C ALA A 138 4.11 -11.11 -10.74
N ARG A 139 5.18 -10.41 -11.12
CA ARG A 139 5.62 -10.32 -12.51
C ARG A 139 6.06 -11.67 -13.05
N ARG A 140 6.88 -12.40 -12.30
CA ARG A 140 7.36 -13.74 -12.68
C ARG A 140 6.24 -14.78 -12.74
N ALA A 141 5.17 -14.59 -11.95
CA ALA A 141 3.96 -15.41 -12.00
C ALA A 141 2.95 -14.96 -13.08
N GLY A 142 3.32 -14.02 -13.95
CA GLY A 142 2.47 -13.57 -15.06
C GLY A 142 1.35 -12.60 -14.70
N LEU A 143 1.33 -12.03 -13.48
CA LEU A 143 0.22 -11.20 -13.03
C LEU A 143 0.21 -9.77 -13.62
N GLY A 144 1.34 -9.28 -14.15
CA GLY A 144 1.42 -7.95 -14.73
C GLY A 144 2.85 -7.44 -14.87
N TRP A 145 3.00 -6.18 -15.25
CA TRP A 145 4.29 -5.51 -15.45
C TRP A 145 4.51 -4.39 -14.45
N PHE A 146 5.77 -3.99 -14.26
CA PHE A 146 6.11 -2.80 -13.49
C PHE A 146 5.74 -1.54 -14.24
N GLY A 147 4.82 -0.74 -13.71
CA GLY A 147 4.50 0.56 -14.25
C GLY A 147 5.58 1.60 -13.97
N LYS A 148 5.59 2.70 -14.74
CA LYS A 148 6.47 3.85 -14.47
C LYS A 148 6.24 4.48 -13.09
N ASN A 149 5.10 4.21 -12.46
CA ASN A 149 4.76 4.60 -11.08
C ASN A 149 5.16 3.53 -10.04
N THR A 150 6.02 2.60 -10.40
CA THR A 150 6.51 1.49 -9.58
C THR A 150 5.48 0.44 -9.15
N ASN A 151 4.19 0.65 -9.40
CA ASN A 151 3.17 -0.37 -9.09
C ASN A 151 3.18 -1.49 -10.14
N LEU A 152 2.76 -2.68 -9.71
CA LEU A 152 2.42 -3.74 -10.66
C LEU A 152 1.08 -3.40 -11.33
N ILE A 153 1.01 -3.49 -12.64
CA ILE A 153 -0.19 -3.21 -13.43
C ILE A 153 -0.61 -4.49 -14.14
N ASN A 154 -1.85 -4.89 -13.93
CA ASN A 154 -2.48 -6.00 -14.65
C ASN A 154 -3.30 -5.45 -15.83
N PRO A 155 -3.30 -6.11 -17.01
CA PRO A 155 -4.01 -5.62 -18.18
C PRO A 155 -5.54 -5.58 -18.04
N ASP A 156 -6.11 -6.38 -17.14
CA ASP A 156 -7.55 -6.56 -16.99
C ASP A 156 -8.10 -6.00 -15.66
N LEU A 157 -7.20 -5.57 -14.73
CA LEU A 157 -7.57 -5.11 -13.39
C LEU A 157 -6.99 -3.73 -13.04
N GLY A 158 -5.98 -3.26 -13.79
CA GLY A 158 -5.22 -2.07 -13.43
C GLY A 158 -4.19 -2.36 -12.32
N SER A 159 -4.02 -1.47 -11.36
CA SER A 159 -3.01 -1.60 -10.29
C SER A 159 -3.59 -1.52 -8.87
N PHE A 160 -4.89 -1.37 -8.71
CA PHE A 160 -5.53 -1.33 -7.40
C PHE A 160 -5.80 -2.74 -6.85
N PHE A 161 -4.76 -3.54 -6.66
CA PHE A 161 -4.87 -4.86 -6.04
C PHE A 161 -3.72 -5.12 -5.07
N PHE A 162 -4.01 -5.85 -4.01
CA PHE A 162 -3.01 -6.38 -3.09
C PHE A 162 -2.34 -7.60 -3.69
N ILE A 163 -1.09 -7.84 -3.32
CA ILE A 163 -0.34 -9.02 -3.71
C ILE A 163 -0.09 -9.85 -2.45
N GLY A 164 -0.28 -11.17 -2.57
CA GLY A 164 0.11 -12.14 -1.56
C GLY A 164 0.84 -13.31 -2.19
N ALA A 165 1.65 -14.00 -1.43
CA ALA A 165 2.38 -15.18 -1.88
C ALA A 165 2.31 -16.30 -0.83
N LEU A 166 2.04 -17.53 -1.28
CA LEU A 166 2.18 -18.74 -0.49
C LEU A 166 3.36 -19.54 -1.04
N LEU A 167 4.46 -19.56 -0.30
CA LEU A 167 5.65 -20.36 -0.61
C LEU A 167 5.41 -21.79 -0.13
N VAL A 168 5.70 -22.79 -0.98
CA VAL A 168 5.42 -24.21 -0.68
C VAL A 168 6.58 -25.12 -1.07
N ASP A 169 6.68 -26.29 -0.40
CA ASP A 169 7.62 -27.38 -0.68
C ASP A 169 7.09 -28.34 -1.75
N LEU A 170 6.29 -27.88 -2.67
CA LEU A 170 5.76 -28.62 -3.81
C LEU A 170 6.33 -28.06 -5.10
N GLU A 171 6.77 -28.93 -5.98
CA GLU A 171 7.09 -28.57 -7.37
C GLU A 171 5.78 -28.35 -8.13
N LEU A 172 5.58 -27.11 -8.60
CA LEU A 172 4.42 -26.71 -9.39
C LEU A 172 4.91 -26.20 -10.75
N GLU A 173 4.12 -26.42 -11.79
CA GLU A 173 4.39 -25.81 -13.09
C GLU A 173 4.26 -24.29 -12.98
N ALA A 174 5.35 -23.58 -13.31
CA ALA A 174 5.38 -22.12 -13.26
C ALA A 174 4.68 -21.52 -14.48
N ASP A 175 4.02 -20.40 -14.27
CA ASP A 175 3.47 -19.57 -15.35
C ASP A 175 4.60 -18.83 -16.08
N ALA A 176 4.31 -18.43 -17.32
CA ALA A 176 5.21 -17.55 -18.07
C ALA A 176 5.25 -16.17 -17.42
N PRO A 177 6.44 -15.57 -17.23
CA PRO A 177 6.57 -14.22 -16.73
C PRO A 177 5.84 -13.20 -17.63
N PHE A 178 5.39 -12.10 -17.01
CA PHE A 178 4.85 -10.97 -17.79
C PHE A 178 6.01 -10.12 -18.32
N GLU A 179 6.32 -10.24 -19.61
CA GLU A 179 7.51 -9.62 -20.21
C GLU A 179 7.24 -8.25 -20.86
N VAL A 180 5.99 -7.99 -21.25
CA VAL A 180 5.65 -6.83 -22.07
C VAL A 180 5.26 -5.64 -21.23
N GLU A 181 6.10 -4.60 -21.20
CA GLU A 181 5.72 -3.30 -20.63
C GLU A 181 4.70 -2.60 -21.54
N ARG A 182 3.64 -2.07 -20.92
CA ARG A 182 2.54 -1.42 -21.65
C ARG A 182 2.33 0.05 -21.27
N CYS A 183 3.27 0.68 -20.59
CA CYS A 183 3.22 2.12 -20.31
C CYS A 183 3.52 2.97 -21.54
N GLY A 184 4.33 2.48 -22.49
CA GLY A 184 4.69 3.19 -23.69
C GLY A 184 5.22 4.60 -23.43
N SER A 185 4.75 5.59 -24.19
CA SER A 185 5.13 7.00 -24.03
C SER A 185 4.38 7.75 -22.93
N CYS A 186 3.43 7.11 -22.21
CA CYS A 186 2.63 7.75 -21.19
C CYS A 186 3.48 8.19 -19.97
N THR A 187 3.30 9.43 -19.51
CA THR A 187 4.01 10.04 -18.37
C THR A 187 3.07 10.58 -17.29
N ARG A 188 1.76 10.35 -17.40
CA ARG A 188 0.73 10.96 -16.53
C ARG A 188 1.01 10.80 -15.04
N CYS A 189 1.47 9.62 -14.59
CA CYS A 189 1.76 9.37 -13.18
C CYS A 189 2.98 10.17 -12.68
N LEU A 190 3.97 10.40 -13.54
CA LEU A 190 5.16 11.17 -13.21
C LEU A 190 4.81 12.65 -13.06
N GLU A 191 4.05 13.19 -14.03
CA GLU A 191 3.61 14.59 -14.08
C GLU A 191 2.62 14.94 -12.96
N ALA A 192 1.74 14.00 -12.59
CA ALA A 192 0.72 14.22 -11.57
C ALA A 192 1.25 14.12 -10.13
N CYS A 193 2.48 13.66 -9.90
CA CYS A 193 3.03 13.50 -8.56
C CYS A 193 3.24 14.87 -7.89
N PRO A 194 2.51 15.21 -6.80
CA PRO A 194 2.55 16.55 -6.22
C PRO A 194 3.92 16.95 -5.66
N THR A 195 4.73 15.95 -5.29
CA THR A 195 6.06 16.14 -4.68
C THR A 195 7.19 15.76 -5.63
N SER A 196 6.89 15.44 -6.90
CA SER A 196 7.87 14.96 -7.88
C SER A 196 8.76 13.85 -7.31
N ALA A 197 8.13 12.86 -6.66
CA ALA A 197 8.82 11.77 -5.99
C ALA A 197 9.46 10.74 -6.97
N PHE A 198 9.09 10.74 -8.25
CA PHE A 198 9.71 9.90 -9.25
C PHE A 198 10.98 10.57 -9.78
N VAL A 199 12.13 9.98 -9.51
CA VAL A 199 13.43 10.47 -10.01
C VAL A 199 13.62 10.14 -11.48
N GLU A 200 13.07 9.00 -11.89
CA GLU A 200 12.93 8.57 -13.27
C GLU A 200 11.76 7.56 -13.41
N PRO A 201 11.33 7.20 -14.63
CA PRO A 201 10.30 6.19 -14.83
C PRO A 201 10.67 4.86 -14.17
N GLY A 202 9.84 4.39 -13.22
CA GLY A 202 10.08 3.14 -12.49
C GLY A 202 10.93 3.28 -11.23
N VAL A 203 11.43 4.48 -10.90
CA VAL A 203 12.23 4.73 -9.70
C VAL A 203 11.60 5.82 -8.85
N LEU A 204 11.24 5.47 -7.62
CA LEU A 204 10.59 6.36 -6.65
C LEU A 204 11.54 6.66 -5.49
N ASP A 205 11.81 7.93 -5.22
CA ASP A 205 12.37 8.36 -3.94
C ASP A 205 11.24 8.39 -2.90
N ALA A 206 11.22 7.39 -2.01
CA ALA A 206 10.16 7.29 -1.00
C ALA A 206 10.18 8.49 -0.05
N THR A 207 11.33 9.10 0.23
CA THR A 207 11.43 10.24 1.17
C THR A 207 10.63 11.46 0.71
N ARG A 208 10.30 11.53 -0.57
CA ARG A 208 9.46 12.57 -1.19
C ARG A 208 8.01 12.12 -1.38
N CYS A 209 7.73 10.81 -1.29
CA CYS A 209 6.39 10.28 -1.57
C CYS A 209 5.42 10.58 -0.43
N ILE A 210 4.25 11.16 -0.74
CA ILE A 210 3.21 11.45 0.26
C ILE A 210 2.77 10.19 1.00
N SER A 211 2.73 9.02 0.35
CA SER A 211 2.45 7.76 1.05
C SER A 211 3.47 7.49 2.15
N TYR A 212 4.76 7.61 1.87
CA TYR A 212 5.80 7.45 2.87
C TYR A 212 5.69 8.52 3.97
N LEU A 213 5.55 9.78 3.60
CA LEU A 213 5.48 10.91 4.54
C LEU A 213 4.31 10.78 5.53
N THR A 214 3.18 10.24 5.07
CA THR A 214 1.96 10.13 5.89
C THR A 214 1.83 8.80 6.64
N ILE A 215 2.63 7.78 6.29
CA ILE A 215 2.51 6.43 6.85
C ILE A 215 3.78 6.02 7.61
N GLU A 216 4.96 6.09 6.97
CA GLU A 216 6.21 5.51 7.44
C GLU A 216 7.11 6.50 8.18
N ALA A 217 7.16 7.76 7.74
CA ALA A 217 7.97 8.80 8.36
C ALA A 217 7.55 9.03 9.81
N LYS A 218 8.50 8.88 10.73
CA LYS A 218 8.25 9.00 12.19
C LYS A 218 8.40 10.42 12.69
N GLY A 219 9.18 11.21 11.97
CA GLY A 219 9.48 12.60 12.26
C GLY A 219 8.49 13.59 11.66
N GLU A 220 8.94 14.80 11.46
CA GLU A 220 8.19 15.87 10.79
C GLU A 220 8.00 15.59 9.30
N ILE A 221 6.93 16.11 8.72
CA ILE A 221 6.80 16.27 7.27
C ILE A 221 7.60 17.52 6.91
N PRO A 222 8.62 17.40 6.02
CA PRO A 222 9.43 18.56 5.64
C PRO A 222 8.57 19.71 5.11
N GLY A 223 8.92 20.95 5.50
CA GLY A 223 8.14 22.14 5.19
C GLY A 223 7.80 22.29 3.71
N GLU A 224 8.74 21.92 2.84
CA GLU A 224 8.62 21.95 1.38
C GLU A 224 7.54 21.03 0.81
N PHE A 225 7.15 19.98 1.54
CA PHE A 225 6.13 19.02 1.08
C PHE A 225 4.76 19.23 1.72
N ARG A 226 4.63 20.05 2.78
CA ARG A 226 3.37 20.20 3.54
C ARG A 226 2.22 20.71 2.69
N GLU A 227 2.46 21.71 1.84
CA GLU A 227 1.44 22.21 0.92
C GLU A 227 1.06 21.17 -0.13
N ALA A 228 2.04 20.42 -0.64
CA ALA A 228 1.82 19.36 -1.64
C ALA A 228 1.04 18.15 -1.09
N VAL A 229 1.00 17.95 0.23
CA VAL A 229 0.13 16.94 0.87
C VAL A 229 -1.34 17.24 0.59
N GLY A 230 -1.72 18.51 0.48
CA GLY A 230 -3.11 18.90 0.17
C GLY A 230 -4.10 18.33 1.18
N ASP A 231 -5.07 17.59 0.68
CA ASP A 231 -6.13 16.93 1.46
C ASP A 231 -5.84 15.45 1.81
N LEU A 232 -4.63 14.94 1.48
CA LEU A 232 -4.24 13.54 1.65
C LEU A 232 -3.79 13.26 3.09
N LEU A 233 -4.69 12.77 3.90
CA LEU A 233 -4.44 12.51 5.32
C LEU A 233 -3.64 11.23 5.57
N TYR A 234 -3.86 10.18 4.76
CA TYR A 234 -3.19 8.90 4.91
C TYR A 234 -3.01 8.19 3.56
N GLY A 235 -1.77 8.02 3.13
CA GLY A 235 -1.43 7.45 1.83
C GLY A 235 -1.76 8.39 0.66
N CYS A 236 -1.50 7.93 -0.54
CA CYS A 236 -1.71 8.73 -1.77
C CYS A 236 -1.97 7.81 -2.95
N ASP A 237 -3.08 8.04 -3.64
CA ASP A 237 -3.45 7.27 -4.85
C ASP A 237 -3.23 8.07 -6.16
N VAL A 238 -2.63 9.26 -6.12
CA VAL A 238 -2.58 10.18 -7.26
C VAL A 238 -2.00 9.50 -8.50
N CYS A 239 -0.83 8.87 -8.39
CA CYS A 239 -0.16 8.22 -9.52
C CYS A 239 -0.94 7.01 -10.08
N GLN A 240 -1.72 6.32 -9.23
CA GLN A 240 -2.60 5.24 -9.66
C GLN A 240 -3.89 5.77 -10.29
N SER A 241 -4.48 6.83 -9.71
CA SER A 241 -5.76 7.38 -10.18
C SER A 241 -5.68 8.02 -11.56
N VAL A 242 -4.53 8.61 -11.93
CA VAL A 242 -4.33 9.17 -13.28
C VAL A 242 -3.90 8.11 -14.31
N CYS A 243 -3.65 6.87 -13.87
CA CYS A 243 -3.21 5.80 -14.76
C CYS A 243 -4.34 5.38 -15.70
N PRO A 244 -4.12 5.40 -17.02
CA PRO A 244 -5.15 4.99 -18.00
C PRO A 244 -5.62 3.54 -17.80
N TRP A 245 -4.77 2.67 -17.28
CA TRP A 245 -5.12 1.28 -17.02
C TRP A 245 -6.14 1.16 -15.88
N ASN A 246 -6.01 1.96 -14.84
CA ASN A 246 -7.00 2.00 -13.76
C ASN A 246 -8.32 2.64 -14.21
N ALA A 247 -8.25 3.69 -15.03
CA ALA A 247 -9.45 4.35 -15.56
C ALA A 247 -10.27 3.44 -16.48
N ARG A 248 -9.58 2.58 -17.27
CA ARG A 248 -10.24 1.74 -18.29
C ARG A 248 -10.64 0.37 -17.75
N PHE A 249 -9.82 -0.23 -16.88
CA PHE A 249 -9.95 -1.62 -16.44
C PHE A 249 -10.22 -1.77 -14.94
N GLY A 250 -10.35 -0.66 -14.21
CA GLY A 250 -10.75 -0.68 -12.81
C GLY A 250 -12.10 -1.38 -12.65
N GLN A 251 -12.13 -2.39 -11.78
CA GLN A 251 -13.34 -3.16 -11.48
C GLN A 251 -13.99 -2.68 -10.19
N GLU A 252 -15.28 -2.94 -10.04
CA GLU A 252 -15.98 -2.67 -8.79
C GLU A 252 -15.37 -3.44 -7.61
N LEU A 253 -15.41 -2.82 -6.45
CA LEU A 253 -14.97 -3.43 -5.21
C LEU A 253 -15.95 -4.52 -4.77
N ARG A 254 -15.53 -5.77 -4.82
CA ARG A 254 -16.35 -6.94 -4.43
C ARG A 254 -16.15 -7.36 -2.99
N GLU A 255 -14.94 -7.11 -2.46
CA GLU A 255 -14.60 -7.50 -1.09
C GLU A 255 -15.28 -6.58 -0.09
N ALA A 256 -16.20 -7.13 0.69
CA ALA A 256 -16.97 -6.39 1.69
C ALA A 256 -16.07 -5.79 2.78
N GLY A 257 -15.00 -6.48 3.18
CA GLY A 257 -14.04 -6.01 4.17
C GLY A 257 -13.26 -4.77 3.73
N PHE A 258 -13.19 -4.47 2.43
CA PHE A 258 -12.48 -3.30 1.92
C PHE A 258 -13.38 -2.07 1.72
N GLN A 259 -14.67 -2.19 1.98
CA GLN A 259 -15.56 -1.03 2.02
C GLN A 259 -15.11 -0.03 3.09
N PRO A 260 -15.29 1.28 2.85
CA PRO A 260 -14.88 2.30 3.82
C PRO A 260 -15.58 2.07 5.18
N ARG A 261 -14.77 1.98 6.23
CA ARG A 261 -15.26 1.83 7.60
C ARG A 261 -15.93 3.09 8.09
N GLU A 262 -16.78 2.96 9.11
CA GLU A 262 -17.59 4.05 9.68
C GLU A 262 -16.75 5.30 10.04
N ALA A 263 -15.54 5.10 10.58
CA ALA A 263 -14.65 6.19 10.95
C ALA A 263 -14.15 7.05 9.77
N ILE A 264 -14.35 6.58 8.52
CA ILE A 264 -13.87 7.25 7.30
C ILE A 264 -15.04 7.57 6.36
N ALA A 265 -16.05 6.70 6.31
CA ALA A 265 -17.13 6.77 5.33
C ALA A 265 -17.85 8.11 5.35
N GLY A 266 -18.01 8.73 4.18
CA GLY A 266 -18.75 9.99 4.00
C GLY A 266 -18.08 11.25 4.57
N ARG A 267 -16.85 11.15 5.07
CA ARG A 267 -16.11 12.30 5.60
C ARG A 267 -15.24 12.93 4.53
N ASP A 268 -15.34 14.24 4.38
CA ASP A 268 -14.35 15.03 3.65
C ASP A 268 -13.04 15.13 4.45
N ALA A 269 -11.99 15.64 3.81
CA ALA A 269 -10.67 15.72 4.42
C ALA A 269 -10.62 16.59 5.67
N ARG A 270 -11.32 17.74 5.64
CA ARG A 270 -11.37 18.70 6.74
C ARG A 270 -12.09 18.13 7.97
N THR A 271 -13.25 17.53 7.77
CA THR A 271 -14.02 16.86 8.83
C THR A 271 -13.23 15.72 9.45
N LEU A 272 -12.65 14.84 8.62
CA LEU A 272 -11.84 13.73 9.11
C LEU A 272 -10.59 14.20 9.86
N ALA A 273 -9.92 15.24 9.38
CA ALA A 273 -8.75 15.80 10.05
C ALA A 273 -9.09 16.38 11.44
N ARG A 274 -10.21 17.10 11.57
CA ARG A 274 -10.69 17.57 12.88
C ARG A 274 -10.96 16.44 13.86
N GLU A 275 -11.69 15.42 13.40
CA GLU A 275 -12.01 14.24 14.23
C GLU A 275 -10.74 13.52 14.69
N ILE A 276 -9.77 13.29 13.79
CA ILE A 276 -8.51 12.61 14.12
C ILE A 276 -7.64 13.45 15.05
N LEU A 277 -7.55 14.76 14.85
CA LEU A 277 -6.75 15.63 15.70
C LEU A 277 -7.28 15.66 17.15
N ALA A 278 -8.59 15.53 17.32
CA ALA A 278 -9.27 15.48 18.61
C ALA A 278 -9.23 14.10 19.29
N MET A 279 -8.80 13.04 18.59
CA MET A 279 -8.82 11.67 19.15
C MET A 279 -7.80 11.49 20.27
N ASP A 280 -8.25 10.95 21.40
CA ASP A 280 -7.36 10.36 22.38
C ASP A 280 -6.91 8.95 21.96
N GLU A 281 -6.04 8.32 22.77
CA GLU A 281 -5.51 6.99 22.48
C GLU A 281 -6.59 5.90 22.47
N ALA A 282 -7.63 6.03 23.31
CA ALA A 282 -8.72 5.05 23.40
C ALA A 282 -9.63 5.12 22.16
N ALA A 283 -10.00 6.33 21.76
CA ALA A 283 -10.76 6.59 20.53
C ALA A 283 -9.99 6.11 19.30
N PHE A 284 -8.69 6.40 19.19
CA PHE A 284 -7.85 5.91 18.10
C PHE A 284 -7.83 4.39 18.03
N ARG A 285 -7.59 3.70 19.15
CA ARG A 285 -7.58 2.24 19.19
C ARG A 285 -8.91 1.63 18.76
N THR A 286 -10.01 2.23 19.16
CA THR A 286 -11.36 1.76 18.81
C THR A 286 -11.64 1.97 17.34
N SER A 287 -11.43 3.19 16.82
CA SER A 287 -11.77 3.57 15.44
C SER A 287 -10.92 2.83 14.39
N PHE A 288 -9.67 2.52 14.71
CA PHE A 288 -8.73 1.92 13.76
C PHE A 288 -8.29 0.49 14.12
N LYS A 289 -9.01 -0.20 15.03
CA LYS A 289 -8.80 -1.62 15.29
C LYS A 289 -9.00 -2.42 13.98
N GLY A 290 -8.02 -3.28 13.62
CA GLY A 290 -8.08 -4.05 12.36
C GLY A 290 -8.08 -3.17 11.11
N SER A 291 -7.33 -2.06 11.12
CA SER A 291 -7.14 -1.18 9.98
C SER A 291 -5.66 -0.95 9.70
N ALA A 292 -5.28 -0.88 8.44
CA ALA A 292 -3.94 -0.51 8.00
C ALA A 292 -3.51 0.89 8.50
N MET A 293 -4.46 1.79 8.78
CA MET A 293 -4.18 3.14 9.31
C MET A 293 -3.46 3.14 10.66
N LYS A 294 -3.51 2.05 11.42
CA LYS A 294 -2.73 1.89 12.66
C LYS A 294 -1.22 2.02 12.45
N ARG A 295 -0.73 1.82 11.24
CA ARG A 295 0.70 1.91 10.91
C ARG A 295 1.30 3.27 11.27
N ALA A 296 0.60 4.37 11.00
CA ALA A 296 1.06 5.72 11.33
C ALA A 296 1.02 6.02 12.84
N LYS A 297 0.33 5.21 13.64
CA LYS A 297 0.03 5.47 15.06
C LYS A 297 -0.78 6.75 15.26
N ARG A 298 -1.34 6.98 16.47
CA ARG A 298 -2.11 8.20 16.78
C ARG A 298 -1.31 9.46 16.47
N ARG A 299 -0.05 9.51 16.90
CA ARG A 299 0.81 10.69 16.70
C ARG A 299 1.01 11.06 15.23
N GLY A 300 1.20 10.05 14.34
CA GLY A 300 1.38 10.29 12.91
C GLY A 300 0.09 10.75 12.24
N LEU A 301 -1.06 10.16 12.60
CA LEU A 301 -2.35 10.62 12.09
C LEU A 301 -2.70 12.02 12.56
N ALA A 302 -2.45 12.36 13.83
CA ALA A 302 -2.67 13.70 14.36
C ALA A 302 -1.75 14.75 13.69
N ARG A 303 -0.47 14.39 13.46
CA ARG A 303 0.46 15.21 12.66
C ARG A 303 -0.08 15.47 11.25
N ASN A 304 -0.51 14.43 10.55
CA ASN A 304 -1.06 14.54 9.20
C ASN A 304 -2.35 15.37 9.18
N ALA A 305 -3.22 15.19 10.18
CA ALA A 305 -4.44 15.95 10.35
C ALA A 305 -4.17 17.46 10.50
N ALA A 306 -3.16 17.83 11.27
CA ALA A 306 -2.74 19.22 11.38
C ALA A 306 -2.29 19.79 10.02
N VAL A 307 -1.48 19.03 9.24
CA VAL A 307 -1.06 19.46 7.89
C VAL A 307 -2.27 19.64 6.97
N VAL A 308 -3.19 18.68 6.95
CA VAL A 308 -4.42 18.77 6.14
C VAL A 308 -5.23 20.00 6.51
N LEU A 309 -5.45 20.26 7.81
CA LEU A 309 -6.17 21.48 8.25
C LEU A 309 -5.45 22.76 7.83
N GLY A 310 -4.11 22.77 7.83
CA GLY A 310 -3.34 23.92 7.31
C GLY A 310 -3.55 24.16 5.81
N ASN A 311 -3.83 23.10 5.04
CA ASN A 311 -4.01 23.18 3.58
C ASN A 311 -5.46 23.47 3.17
N VAL A 312 -6.45 22.82 3.83
CA VAL A 312 -7.87 22.90 3.40
C VAL A 312 -8.81 23.51 4.43
N GLY A 313 -8.27 23.88 5.61
CA GLY A 313 -9.01 24.51 6.70
C GLY A 313 -9.21 26.00 6.49
N ASP A 314 -9.98 26.60 7.39
CA ASP A 314 -10.18 28.05 7.50
C ASP A 314 -10.13 28.49 8.97
N HIS A 315 -10.43 29.78 9.24
CA HIS A 315 -10.41 30.35 10.58
C HIS A 315 -11.28 29.61 11.62
N THR A 316 -12.29 28.86 11.18
CA THR A 316 -13.12 28.06 12.10
C THR A 316 -12.41 26.81 12.61
N ASP A 317 -11.23 26.47 12.07
CA ASP A 317 -10.37 25.39 12.54
C ASP A 317 -9.32 25.86 13.57
N GLU A 318 -9.13 27.17 13.71
CA GLU A 318 -8.14 27.71 14.65
C GLU A 318 -8.31 27.17 16.08
N PRO A 319 -9.53 27.07 16.67
CA PRO A 319 -9.67 26.52 18.01
C PRO A 319 -9.13 25.09 18.16
N ALA A 320 -9.34 24.24 17.18
CA ALA A 320 -8.84 22.84 17.20
C ALA A 320 -7.30 22.83 17.11
N LEU A 321 -6.73 23.67 16.27
CA LEU A 321 -5.27 23.77 16.11
C LEU A 321 -4.61 24.42 17.34
N VAL A 322 -5.26 25.40 17.99
CA VAL A 322 -4.79 26.00 19.24
C VAL A 322 -4.73 24.93 20.35
N VAL A 323 -5.75 24.09 20.47
CA VAL A 323 -5.71 22.94 21.40
C VAL A 323 -4.56 21.99 21.08
N ALA A 324 -4.29 21.76 19.78
CA ALA A 324 -3.20 20.89 19.33
C ALA A 324 -1.79 21.46 19.61
N LEU A 325 -1.64 22.77 19.93
CA LEU A 325 -0.37 23.31 20.41
C LEU A 325 0.03 22.77 21.78
N GLU A 326 -0.92 22.26 22.55
CA GLU A 326 -0.68 21.62 23.87
C GLU A 326 -0.65 20.08 23.79
N HIS A 327 -0.62 19.52 22.56
CA HIS A 327 -0.59 18.07 22.36
C HIS A 327 0.67 17.45 22.98
N ASP A 328 0.56 16.24 23.56
CA ASP A 328 1.66 15.49 24.21
C ASP A 328 2.86 15.22 23.26
N GLU A 329 2.59 15.01 21.97
CA GLU A 329 3.60 14.76 20.94
C GLU A 329 4.13 16.06 20.31
N GLY A 330 5.45 16.31 20.40
CA GLY A 330 6.09 17.52 19.86
C GLY A 330 5.88 17.72 18.36
N ILE A 331 5.87 16.61 17.59
CA ILE A 331 5.62 16.69 16.15
C ILE A 331 4.21 17.20 15.82
N VAL A 332 3.22 16.91 16.66
CA VAL A 332 1.85 17.43 16.44
C VAL A 332 1.80 18.92 16.73
N ARG A 333 2.42 19.36 17.86
CA ARG A 333 2.49 20.81 18.21
C ARG A 333 3.13 21.63 17.11
N GLU A 334 4.25 21.15 16.54
CA GLU A 334 4.99 21.81 15.47
C GLU A 334 4.14 21.97 14.21
N HIS A 335 3.43 20.89 13.78
CA HIS A 335 2.58 20.95 12.59
C HIS A 335 1.30 21.75 12.82
N ALA A 336 0.75 21.77 14.05
CA ALA A 336 -0.35 22.64 14.42
C ALA A 336 0.04 24.13 14.36
N ALA A 337 1.24 24.49 14.81
CA ALA A 337 1.77 25.84 14.70
C ALA A 337 1.92 26.27 13.22
N TRP A 338 2.45 25.38 12.37
CA TRP A 338 2.54 25.62 10.95
C TRP A 338 1.15 25.84 10.31
N ALA A 339 0.18 24.97 10.64
CA ALA A 339 -1.18 25.04 10.12
C ALA A 339 -1.89 26.33 10.51
N LEU A 340 -1.74 26.77 11.76
CA LEU A 340 -2.24 28.08 12.20
C LEU A 340 -1.64 29.24 11.40
N GLY A 341 -0.34 29.18 11.13
CA GLY A 341 0.33 30.17 10.28
C GLY A 341 -0.23 30.20 8.86
N GLN A 342 -0.61 29.05 8.29
CA GLN A 342 -1.23 28.96 6.97
C GLN A 342 -2.64 29.57 6.96
N ILE A 343 -3.51 29.16 7.87
CA ILE A 343 -4.90 29.63 7.93
C ILE A 343 -4.94 31.15 8.12
N ARG A 344 -4.08 31.72 8.99
CA ARG A 344 -4.04 33.16 9.26
C ARG A 344 -3.53 33.98 8.09
N ARG A 345 -2.69 33.38 7.21
CA ARG A 345 -2.24 34.05 5.98
C ARG A 345 -3.30 34.08 4.89
N THR A 346 -4.15 33.06 4.84
CA THR A 346 -5.20 32.92 3.81
C THR A 346 -6.55 33.50 4.24
N GLY A 347 -6.72 33.80 5.52
CA GLY A 347 -7.93 34.46 6.06
C GLY A 347 -8.15 35.86 5.52
N PRO A 348 -9.40 36.40 5.57
CA PRO A 348 -9.65 37.79 5.22
C PRO A 348 -8.79 38.71 6.10
N PRO A 349 -8.27 39.83 5.54
CA PRO A 349 -7.49 40.79 6.33
C PRO A 349 -8.30 41.17 7.57
N THR A 350 -7.71 41.05 8.74
CA THR A 350 -8.27 41.57 9.98
C THR A 350 -8.51 43.03 9.77
N LEU A 351 -9.79 43.45 9.73
CA LEU A 351 -10.15 44.89 9.79
C LEU A 351 -9.66 45.37 11.15
N GLU A 352 -8.51 46.05 11.18
CA GLU A 352 -8.08 46.88 12.29
C GLU A 352 -9.01 48.08 12.46
#